data_661e211620a8093822c6c0302696ef6d
#
_entry.id   661e211620a8093822c6c0302696ef6d
#
_cell.length_a   1.000
_cell.length_b   1.000
_cell.length_c   1.000
_cell.angle_alpha   90.00
_cell.angle_beta   90.00
_cell.angle_gamma   90.00
#
_symmetry.space_group_name_H-M   'P 1'
#
loop_
_entity.id
_entity.type
_entity.pdbx_description
1 polymer ?
#
loop_
_entity_poly.entity_id
_entity_poly.type
_entity_poly.pdbx_seq_one_letter_code
_entity_poly.pdbx_strand_id
1 'polypeptide(L)'
;MIMKAAVYCGKEDLRVKEVPVREPEDNEVVIRVKYCGVCGTDIHIFHGDGGCCDVKPPLIPGHEFSGVVEKVGAAVKTVKPGDRVAGNPNDMCGECYFCKNGKEHFCENNIGVGTTVDGGFAEYVVLREKQVYKFSENLSFIEAAMAEPISCCLNAIDLCNVQMGSTVLVIGGGPIGMIMLQLAGYAGASKLILSEPVEEKREQALKLGATKTINPLEENVQEAVSYTHLRAHET
;
A
#
# COMPACT_ATOMS: atom_id res chain seq x y z
N MET A 1 3.97 -26.52 -11.17
CA MET A 1 4.48 -25.41 -12.00
C MET A 1 5.70 -24.83 -11.29
N ILE A 2 6.73 -24.38 -12.02
CA ILE A 2 7.89 -23.66 -11.44
C ILE A 2 7.78 -22.20 -11.85
N MET A 3 8.16 -21.28 -10.97
CA MET A 3 8.14 -19.84 -11.18
C MET A 3 9.47 -19.20 -10.76
N LYS A 4 9.78 -18.04 -11.34
CA LYS A 4 10.83 -17.17 -10.83
C LYS A 4 10.28 -16.30 -9.70
N ALA A 5 11.05 -16.17 -8.63
CA ALA A 5 10.71 -15.32 -7.49
C ALA A 5 11.97 -14.66 -6.91
N ALA A 6 11.83 -13.44 -6.39
CA ALA A 6 12.85 -12.80 -5.58
C ALA A 6 12.69 -13.28 -4.14
N VAL A 7 13.62 -14.10 -3.68
CA VAL A 7 13.57 -14.74 -2.36
C VAL A 7 14.50 -14.01 -1.40
N TYR A 8 13.95 -13.45 -0.34
CA TYR A 8 14.72 -12.95 0.78
C TYR A 8 15.31 -14.12 1.57
N CYS A 9 16.65 -14.16 1.66
CA CYS A 9 17.39 -15.25 2.29
C CYS A 9 18.01 -14.83 3.64
N GLY A 10 17.89 -13.56 3.98
CA GLY A 10 18.45 -12.94 5.18
C GLY A 10 18.89 -11.51 4.90
N LYS A 11 19.43 -10.84 5.91
CA LYS A 11 19.85 -9.44 5.84
C LYS A 11 20.71 -9.18 4.59
N GLU A 12 20.26 -8.22 3.77
CA GLU A 12 20.90 -7.78 2.52
C GLU A 12 21.12 -8.90 1.48
N ASP A 13 20.34 -9.99 1.61
CA ASP A 13 20.42 -11.14 0.71
C ASP A 13 19.05 -11.43 0.08
N LEU A 14 18.84 -10.86 -1.12
CA LEU A 14 17.68 -11.10 -1.98
C LEU A 14 18.14 -11.77 -3.27
N ARG A 15 17.63 -12.95 -3.57
CA ARG A 15 18.07 -13.77 -4.71
C ARG A 15 16.91 -14.15 -5.61
N VAL A 16 17.08 -14.01 -6.91
CA VAL A 16 16.15 -14.60 -7.88
C VAL A 16 16.36 -16.11 -7.91
N LYS A 17 15.32 -16.87 -7.59
CA LYS A 17 15.31 -18.34 -7.59
C LYS A 17 14.15 -18.89 -8.38
N GLU A 18 14.29 -20.10 -8.84
CA GLU A 18 13.18 -20.93 -9.33
C GLU A 18 12.59 -21.70 -8.14
N VAL A 19 11.31 -21.52 -7.92
CA VAL A 19 10.57 -22.13 -6.80
C VAL A 19 9.27 -22.76 -7.32
N PRO A 20 8.73 -23.79 -6.64
CA PRO A 20 7.46 -24.36 -7.04
C PRO A 20 6.30 -23.39 -6.73
N VAL A 21 5.34 -23.30 -7.65
CA VAL A 21 4.05 -22.67 -7.37
C VAL A 21 3.22 -23.64 -6.54
N ARG A 22 2.78 -23.19 -5.38
CA ARG A 22 1.88 -23.99 -4.52
C ARG A 22 0.51 -24.16 -5.19
N GLU A 23 -0.05 -25.36 -5.13
CA GLU A 23 -1.44 -25.56 -5.52
C GLU A 23 -2.38 -24.83 -4.55
N PRO A 24 -3.47 -24.23 -5.06
CA PRO A 24 -4.43 -23.55 -4.20
C PRO A 24 -5.25 -24.53 -3.39
N GLU A 25 -5.55 -24.16 -2.15
CA GLU A 25 -6.60 -24.84 -1.35
C GLU A 25 -7.99 -24.53 -1.92
N ASP A 26 -9.04 -25.16 -1.39
CA ASP A 26 -10.40 -25.02 -1.91
C ASP A 26 -10.89 -23.57 -1.98
N ASN A 27 -10.50 -22.70 -1.04
CA ASN A 27 -10.89 -21.30 -0.95
C ASN A 27 -9.81 -20.31 -1.41
N GLU A 28 -8.83 -20.79 -2.18
CA GLU A 28 -7.69 -19.99 -2.60
C GLU A 28 -7.66 -19.75 -4.11
N VAL A 29 -6.93 -18.72 -4.48
CA VAL A 29 -6.79 -18.22 -5.85
C VAL A 29 -5.30 -18.08 -6.16
N VAL A 30 -4.85 -18.66 -7.25
CA VAL A 30 -3.52 -18.41 -7.83
C VAL A 30 -3.64 -17.24 -8.78
N ILE A 31 -2.86 -16.21 -8.54
CA ILE A 31 -2.81 -14.99 -9.37
C ILE A 31 -1.47 -14.95 -10.09
N ARG A 32 -1.50 -14.82 -11.41
CA ARG A 32 -0.32 -14.50 -12.20
C ARG A 32 -0.07 -13.00 -12.11
N VAL A 33 0.97 -12.63 -11.37
CA VAL A 33 1.33 -11.24 -11.09
C VAL A 33 1.74 -10.52 -12.38
N LYS A 34 1.24 -9.30 -12.55
CA LYS A 34 1.59 -8.41 -13.66
C LYS A 34 2.47 -7.26 -13.19
N TYR A 35 2.14 -6.67 -12.06
CA TYR A 35 2.92 -5.62 -11.41
C TYR A 35 2.90 -5.84 -9.90
N CYS A 36 4.01 -5.53 -9.27
CA CYS A 36 4.13 -5.46 -7.82
C CYS A 36 4.95 -4.22 -7.47
N GLY A 37 4.41 -3.36 -6.62
CA GLY A 37 5.10 -2.19 -6.08
C GLY A 37 6.19 -2.57 -5.09
N VAL A 38 7.14 -1.67 -4.90
CA VAL A 38 8.19 -1.78 -3.86
C VAL A 38 7.86 -0.78 -2.77
N CYS A 39 7.53 -1.28 -1.59
CA CYS A 39 7.22 -0.49 -0.41
C CYS A 39 8.48 -0.22 0.44
N GLY A 40 8.43 0.80 1.28
CA GLY A 40 9.45 1.00 2.32
C GLY A 40 9.61 -0.20 3.24
N THR A 41 8.53 -0.95 3.49
CA THR A 41 8.55 -2.21 4.24
C THR A 41 9.48 -3.26 3.60
N ASP A 42 9.49 -3.38 2.27
CA ASP A 42 10.38 -4.31 1.57
C ASP A 42 11.85 -3.92 1.74
N ILE A 43 12.14 -2.62 1.79
CA ILE A 43 13.48 -2.09 2.04
C ILE A 43 13.93 -2.40 3.47
N HIS A 44 13.04 -2.23 4.47
CA HIS A 44 13.32 -2.60 5.87
C HIS A 44 13.56 -4.10 6.01
N ILE A 45 12.74 -4.93 5.35
CA ILE A 45 12.96 -6.39 5.29
C ILE A 45 14.34 -6.71 4.72
N PHE A 46 14.69 -6.09 3.59
CA PHE A 46 16.00 -6.30 2.95
C PHE A 46 17.16 -5.97 3.88
N HIS A 47 17.09 -4.85 4.62
CA HIS A 47 18.12 -4.46 5.59
C HIS A 47 18.09 -5.25 6.89
N GLY A 48 17.10 -6.14 7.08
CA GLY A 48 16.95 -6.92 8.31
C GLY A 48 16.58 -6.04 9.50
N ASP A 49 15.97 -4.90 9.25
CA ASP A 49 15.46 -4.00 10.29
C ASP A 49 14.16 -4.59 10.85
N GLY A 50 13.97 -4.49 12.16
CA GLY A 50 12.70 -4.83 12.79
C GLY A 50 11.59 -3.92 12.25
N GLY A 51 10.60 -4.51 11.57
CA GLY A 51 9.44 -3.80 11.02
C GLY A 51 8.16 -4.08 11.81
N CYS A 52 7.01 -3.97 11.13
CA CYS A 52 5.71 -4.28 11.71
C CYS A 52 5.53 -5.77 12.07
N CYS A 53 6.42 -6.65 11.61
CA CYS A 53 6.42 -8.09 11.91
C CYS A 53 7.84 -8.66 11.85
N ASP A 54 8.03 -9.78 12.52
CA ASP A 54 9.28 -10.56 12.49
C ASP A 54 9.30 -11.43 11.22
N VAL A 55 10.05 -10.97 10.22
CA VAL A 55 10.19 -11.67 8.93
C VAL A 55 11.21 -12.79 9.04
N LYS A 56 10.78 -14.01 8.76
CA LYS A 56 11.63 -15.22 8.81
C LYS A 56 12.03 -15.66 7.41
N PRO A 57 13.34 -15.62 7.07
CA PRO A 57 13.78 -16.17 5.80
C PRO A 57 13.72 -17.72 5.79
N PRO A 58 13.52 -18.37 4.61
CA PRO A 58 13.31 -17.73 3.33
C PRO A 58 11.87 -17.20 3.15
N LEU A 59 11.70 -16.05 2.48
CA LEU A 59 10.40 -15.46 2.19
C LEU A 59 10.44 -14.78 0.81
N ILE A 60 9.35 -14.77 0.09
CA ILE A 60 9.14 -13.92 -1.10
C ILE A 60 8.42 -12.65 -0.64
N PRO A 61 9.07 -11.46 -0.68
CA PRO A 61 8.43 -10.20 -0.31
C PRO A 61 7.41 -9.70 -1.35
N GLY A 62 6.94 -8.46 -1.17
CA GLY A 62 6.02 -7.77 -2.09
C GLY A 62 4.56 -7.97 -1.72
N HIS A 63 3.86 -6.86 -1.48
CA HIS A 63 2.48 -6.87 -0.98
C HIS A 63 1.55 -5.90 -1.73
N GLU A 64 2.07 -5.13 -2.69
CA GLU A 64 1.34 -4.15 -3.50
C GLU A 64 1.20 -4.67 -4.94
N PHE A 65 0.30 -5.62 -5.22
CA PHE A 65 0.30 -6.30 -6.52
C PHE A 65 -1.07 -6.37 -7.19
N SER A 66 -0.98 -6.51 -8.51
CA SER A 66 -2.11 -6.79 -9.39
C SER A 66 -1.75 -7.87 -10.40
N GLY A 67 -2.75 -8.57 -10.90
CA GLY A 67 -2.53 -9.64 -11.85
C GLY A 67 -3.81 -10.20 -12.45
N VAL A 68 -3.66 -11.40 -12.99
CA VAL A 68 -4.76 -12.16 -13.60
C VAL A 68 -4.93 -13.47 -12.85
N VAL A 69 -6.16 -13.82 -12.52
CA VAL A 69 -6.47 -15.13 -11.94
C VAL A 69 -6.05 -16.23 -12.89
N GLU A 70 -5.15 -17.10 -12.45
CA GLU A 70 -4.65 -18.24 -13.22
C GLU A 70 -5.46 -19.51 -12.90
N LYS A 71 -5.65 -19.76 -11.60
CA LYS A 71 -6.32 -20.96 -11.10
C LYS A 71 -7.12 -20.63 -9.84
N VAL A 72 -8.21 -21.36 -9.60
CA VAL A 72 -9.04 -21.21 -8.40
C VAL A 72 -9.27 -22.57 -7.74
N GLY A 73 -9.42 -22.57 -6.43
CA GLY A 73 -9.85 -23.72 -5.64
C GLY A 73 -11.34 -24.02 -5.83
N ALA A 74 -11.75 -25.21 -5.42
CA ALA A 74 -13.10 -25.74 -5.70
C ALA A 74 -14.23 -24.97 -5.00
N ALA A 75 -13.96 -24.26 -3.90
CA ALA A 75 -14.94 -23.48 -3.15
C ALA A 75 -15.02 -22.01 -3.56
N VAL A 76 -14.12 -21.52 -4.41
CA VAL A 76 -14.07 -20.13 -4.90
C VAL A 76 -15.28 -19.80 -5.76
N LYS A 77 -15.96 -18.67 -5.50
CA LYS A 77 -17.22 -18.28 -6.15
C LYS A 77 -17.18 -16.88 -6.79
N THR A 78 -16.34 -15.96 -6.29
CA THR A 78 -16.37 -14.52 -6.66
C THR A 78 -15.49 -14.19 -7.84
N VAL A 79 -14.49 -15.01 -8.12
CA VAL A 79 -13.53 -14.84 -9.22
C VAL A 79 -13.35 -16.14 -10.01
N LYS A 80 -12.87 -16.01 -11.24
CA LYS A 80 -12.58 -17.13 -12.15
C LYS A 80 -11.29 -16.88 -12.92
N PRO A 81 -10.67 -17.91 -13.51
CA PRO A 81 -9.51 -17.76 -14.39
C PRO A 81 -9.77 -16.72 -15.49
N GLY A 82 -8.81 -15.83 -15.70
CA GLY A 82 -8.88 -14.71 -16.62
C GLY A 82 -9.34 -13.38 -15.99
N ASP A 83 -9.95 -13.38 -14.81
CA ASP A 83 -10.34 -12.14 -14.13
C ASP A 83 -9.10 -11.30 -13.75
N ARG A 84 -9.23 -9.98 -13.93
CA ARG A 84 -8.22 -8.99 -13.55
C ARG A 84 -8.42 -8.62 -12.08
N VAL A 85 -7.38 -8.74 -11.27
CA VAL A 85 -7.49 -8.63 -9.82
C VAL A 85 -6.32 -7.88 -9.18
N ALA A 86 -6.62 -7.18 -8.09
CA ALA A 86 -5.65 -6.70 -7.10
C ALA A 86 -5.79 -7.50 -5.81
N GLY A 87 -4.72 -7.67 -5.07
CA GLY A 87 -4.70 -8.39 -3.81
C GLY A 87 -4.70 -7.46 -2.60
N ASN A 88 -5.47 -7.83 -1.57
CA ASN A 88 -5.27 -7.32 -0.21
C ASN A 88 -4.26 -8.24 0.48
N PRO A 89 -3.09 -7.74 0.89
CA PRO A 89 -2.07 -8.59 1.51
C PRO A 89 -2.45 -9.06 2.92
N ASN A 90 -3.47 -8.48 3.54
CA ASN A 90 -3.84 -8.80 4.91
C ASN A 90 -4.95 -9.84 4.97
N ASP A 91 -4.69 -10.94 5.67
CA ASP A 91 -5.67 -11.99 5.97
C ASP A 91 -6.02 -11.98 7.46
N MET A 92 -7.01 -11.17 7.83
CA MET A 92 -7.48 -11.05 9.19
C MET A 92 -8.29 -12.29 9.61
N CYS A 93 -8.12 -12.73 10.87
CA CYS A 93 -8.73 -13.96 11.37
C CYS A 93 -10.27 -13.91 11.50
N GLY A 94 -10.85 -12.72 11.65
CA GLY A 94 -12.31 -12.55 11.81
C GLY A 94 -12.85 -12.88 13.21
N GLU A 95 -12.08 -13.46 14.12
CA GLU A 95 -12.56 -14.03 15.40
C GLU A 95 -11.93 -13.41 16.65
N CYS A 96 -10.77 -12.75 16.56
CA CYS A 96 -10.18 -12.09 17.71
C CYS A 96 -11.00 -10.86 18.17
N TYR A 97 -10.68 -10.35 19.34
CA TYR A 97 -11.35 -9.17 19.91
C TYR A 97 -11.42 -8.00 18.91
N PHE A 98 -10.31 -7.67 18.28
CA PHE A 98 -10.26 -6.53 17.35
C PHE A 98 -11.11 -6.75 16.10
N CYS A 99 -11.05 -7.93 15.48
CA CYS A 99 -11.89 -8.25 14.32
C CYS A 99 -13.38 -8.16 14.63
N LYS A 100 -13.82 -8.70 15.78
CA LYS A 100 -15.22 -8.65 16.21
C LYS A 100 -15.71 -7.25 16.57
N ASN A 101 -14.82 -6.29 16.78
CA ASN A 101 -15.14 -4.90 17.11
C ASN A 101 -14.88 -3.92 15.95
N GLY A 102 -14.72 -4.41 14.69
CA GLY A 102 -14.52 -3.56 13.52
C GLY A 102 -13.15 -2.87 13.48
N LYS A 103 -12.16 -3.42 14.18
CA LYS A 103 -10.78 -2.93 14.25
C LYS A 103 -9.81 -3.96 13.67
N GLU A 104 -10.16 -4.49 12.51
CA GLU A 104 -9.45 -5.61 11.87
C GLU A 104 -7.97 -5.33 11.63
N HIS A 105 -7.59 -4.06 11.41
CA HIS A 105 -6.19 -3.63 11.27
C HIS A 105 -5.33 -3.88 12.52
N PHE A 106 -5.94 -4.17 13.67
CA PHE A 106 -5.26 -4.64 14.89
C PHE A 106 -5.41 -6.15 15.12
N CYS A 107 -5.73 -6.92 14.08
CA CYS A 107 -5.90 -8.36 14.23
C CYS A 107 -4.66 -9.03 14.83
N GLU A 108 -4.86 -9.78 15.93
CA GLU A 108 -3.78 -10.47 16.65
C GLU A 108 -3.19 -11.65 15.87
N ASN A 109 -3.97 -12.18 14.91
CA ASN A 109 -3.60 -13.33 14.10
C ASN A 109 -3.58 -12.97 12.60
N ASN A 110 -3.17 -11.74 12.26
CA ASN A 110 -3.07 -11.34 10.86
C ASN A 110 -1.98 -12.12 10.14
N ILE A 111 -2.30 -12.64 8.96
CA ILE A 111 -1.32 -13.21 8.03
C ILE A 111 -1.05 -12.15 6.95
N GLY A 112 0.20 -11.71 6.87
CA GLY A 112 0.64 -10.71 5.91
C GLY A 112 1.34 -11.34 4.72
N VAL A 113 0.73 -11.24 3.54
CA VAL A 113 1.33 -11.68 2.27
C VAL A 113 2.50 -10.76 1.93
N GLY A 114 3.67 -11.34 1.65
CA GLY A 114 4.90 -10.59 1.42
C GLY A 114 5.66 -10.18 2.70
N THR A 115 5.13 -10.53 3.88
CA THR A 115 5.75 -10.22 5.18
C THR A 115 5.84 -11.42 6.11
N THR A 116 4.76 -12.19 6.26
CA THR A 116 4.75 -13.42 7.08
C THR A 116 4.58 -14.69 6.25
N VAL A 117 4.05 -14.55 5.03
CA VAL A 117 3.95 -15.59 4.00
C VAL A 117 4.38 -15.02 2.66
N ASP A 118 4.65 -15.90 1.69
CA ASP A 118 5.14 -15.52 0.36
C ASP A 118 4.21 -14.54 -0.36
N GLY A 119 4.81 -13.52 -1.00
CA GLY A 119 4.16 -12.39 -1.63
C GLY A 119 4.36 -12.27 -3.14
N GLY A 120 4.19 -11.04 -3.64
CA GLY A 120 4.06 -10.70 -5.05
C GLY A 120 5.36 -10.47 -5.82
N PHE A 121 6.55 -10.52 -5.20
CA PHE A 121 7.81 -10.47 -5.96
C PHE A 121 8.13 -11.81 -6.63
N ALA A 122 7.12 -12.37 -7.30
CA ALA A 122 7.14 -13.63 -8.00
C ALA A 122 6.23 -13.57 -9.23
N GLU A 123 6.34 -14.56 -10.13
CA GLU A 123 5.42 -14.67 -11.26
C GLU A 123 3.99 -15.05 -10.84
N TYR A 124 3.85 -15.72 -9.68
CA TYR A 124 2.55 -16.12 -9.12
C TYR A 124 2.52 -15.90 -7.61
N VAL A 125 1.32 -15.56 -7.12
CA VAL A 125 1.02 -15.47 -5.67
C VAL A 125 -0.29 -16.21 -5.40
N VAL A 126 -0.42 -16.77 -4.20
CA VAL A 126 -1.62 -17.50 -3.79
C VAL A 126 -2.28 -16.75 -2.64
N LEU A 127 -3.56 -16.40 -2.80
CA LEU A 127 -4.37 -15.68 -1.83
C LEU A 127 -5.66 -16.43 -1.51
N ARG A 128 -6.25 -16.17 -0.36
CA ARG A 128 -7.64 -16.55 -0.11
C ARG A 128 -8.59 -15.68 -0.95
N GLU A 129 -9.71 -16.25 -1.37
CA GLU A 129 -10.72 -15.56 -2.18
C GLU A 129 -11.14 -14.21 -1.59
N LYS A 130 -11.29 -14.10 -0.27
CA LYS A 130 -11.68 -12.85 0.42
C LYS A 130 -10.67 -11.69 0.29
N GLN A 131 -9.44 -12.00 -0.09
CA GLN A 131 -8.36 -11.02 -0.31
C GLN A 131 -8.29 -10.55 -1.76
N VAL A 132 -9.11 -11.07 -2.67
CA VAL A 132 -9.00 -10.87 -4.11
C VAL A 132 -10.12 -9.95 -4.59
N TYR A 133 -9.76 -8.81 -5.21
CA TYR A 133 -10.68 -7.79 -5.66
C TYR A 133 -10.57 -7.59 -7.17
N LYS A 134 -11.70 -7.76 -7.88
CA LYS A 134 -11.77 -7.46 -9.32
C LYS A 134 -11.74 -5.97 -9.56
N PHE A 135 -11.06 -5.56 -10.62
CA PHE A 135 -11.07 -4.18 -11.07
C PHE A 135 -11.49 -4.04 -12.54
N SER A 136 -11.93 -2.84 -12.90
CA SER A 136 -12.44 -2.50 -14.24
C SER A 136 -11.37 -2.63 -15.31
N GLU A 137 -11.79 -2.96 -16.55
CA GLU A 137 -10.90 -2.97 -17.73
C GLU A 137 -10.31 -1.59 -18.05
N ASN A 138 -10.95 -0.52 -17.57
CA ASN A 138 -10.47 0.85 -17.75
C ASN A 138 -9.25 1.20 -16.89
N LEU A 139 -8.95 0.40 -15.85
CA LEU A 139 -7.74 0.54 -15.05
C LEU A 139 -6.63 -0.35 -15.63
N SER A 140 -5.43 0.18 -15.72
CA SER A 140 -4.25 -0.63 -16.02
C SER A 140 -3.84 -1.50 -14.82
N PHE A 141 -3.03 -2.54 -15.04
CA PHE A 141 -2.51 -3.35 -13.93
C PHE A 141 -1.58 -2.55 -13.03
N ILE A 142 -0.82 -1.58 -13.56
CA ILE A 142 0.06 -0.75 -12.74
C ILE A 142 -0.75 0.17 -11.82
N GLU A 143 -1.86 0.73 -12.30
CA GLU A 143 -2.77 1.52 -11.45
C GLU A 143 -3.45 0.64 -10.39
N ALA A 144 -3.87 -0.57 -10.76
CA ALA A 144 -4.49 -1.50 -9.83
C ALA A 144 -3.51 -2.01 -8.75
N ALA A 145 -2.22 -2.09 -9.02
CA ALA A 145 -1.20 -2.40 -8.00
C ALA A 145 -1.11 -1.31 -6.92
N MET A 146 -1.51 -0.07 -7.23
CA MET A 146 -1.59 1.02 -6.26
C MET A 146 -2.78 0.92 -5.28
N ALA A 147 -3.67 -0.06 -5.45
CA ALA A 147 -4.86 -0.18 -4.59
C ALA A 147 -4.48 -0.35 -3.11
N GLU A 148 -3.42 -1.11 -2.81
CA GLU A 148 -2.96 -1.30 -1.44
C GLU A 148 -2.45 0.01 -0.81
N PRO A 149 -1.44 0.72 -1.33
CA PRO A 149 -0.96 1.96 -0.71
C PRO A 149 -2.01 3.06 -0.70
N ILE A 150 -2.91 3.12 -1.70
CA ILE A 150 -4.03 4.07 -1.70
C ILE A 150 -5.00 3.76 -0.56
N SER A 151 -5.29 2.48 -0.27
CA SER A 151 -6.19 2.11 0.83
C SER A 151 -5.63 2.50 2.20
N CYS A 152 -4.31 2.36 2.40
CA CYS A 152 -3.63 2.84 3.60
C CYS A 152 -3.75 4.36 3.76
N CYS A 153 -3.52 5.10 2.68
CA CYS A 153 -3.65 6.56 2.67
C CYS A 153 -5.10 7.01 2.90
N LEU A 154 -6.08 6.32 2.31
CA LEU A 154 -7.50 6.63 2.48
C LEU A 154 -7.91 6.47 3.95
N ASN A 155 -7.53 5.36 4.59
CA ASN A 155 -7.76 5.17 6.03
C ASN A 155 -7.15 6.29 6.88
N ALA A 156 -5.95 6.76 6.52
CA ALA A 156 -5.32 7.88 7.22
C ALA A 156 -6.09 9.21 7.03
N ILE A 157 -6.59 9.49 5.83
CA ILE A 157 -7.43 10.67 5.56
C ILE A 157 -8.73 10.62 6.36
N ASP A 158 -9.37 9.46 6.45
CA ASP A 158 -10.59 9.25 7.24
C ASP A 158 -10.32 9.50 8.74
N LEU A 159 -9.22 8.98 9.27
CA LEU A 159 -8.81 9.19 10.67
C LEU A 159 -8.45 10.65 10.96
N CYS A 160 -7.89 11.38 10.01
CA CYS A 160 -7.60 12.80 10.14
C CYS A 160 -8.86 13.67 10.05
N ASN A 161 -10.00 13.10 9.69
CA ASN A 161 -11.28 13.81 9.55
C ASN A 161 -11.15 15.07 8.67
N VAL A 162 -10.50 14.94 7.54
CA VAL A 162 -10.34 16.03 6.57
C VAL A 162 -11.71 16.43 6.04
N GLN A 163 -12.05 17.72 6.12
CA GLN A 163 -13.34 18.26 5.72
C GLN A 163 -13.18 19.36 4.67
N MET A 164 -14.30 19.75 4.05
CA MET A 164 -14.35 20.87 3.12
C MET A 164 -13.80 22.14 3.78
N GLY A 165 -12.83 22.77 3.14
CA GLY A 165 -12.17 23.97 3.65
C GLY A 165 -10.96 23.72 4.56
N SER A 166 -10.65 22.46 4.91
CA SER A 166 -9.50 22.11 5.75
C SER A 166 -8.18 22.63 5.17
N THR A 167 -7.24 22.95 6.07
CA THR A 167 -5.83 23.12 5.74
C THR A 167 -5.09 21.86 6.15
N VAL A 168 -4.40 21.22 5.21
CA VAL A 168 -3.67 19.97 5.43
C VAL A 168 -2.19 20.19 5.17
N LEU A 169 -1.35 19.81 6.14
CA LEU A 169 0.09 19.72 6.00
C LEU A 169 0.49 18.26 5.84
N VAL A 170 1.15 17.93 4.73
CA VAL A 170 1.79 16.64 4.50
C VAL A 170 3.29 16.80 4.70
N ILE A 171 3.89 15.96 5.53
CA ILE A 171 5.34 15.95 5.80
C ILE A 171 5.95 14.76 5.07
N GLY A 172 6.81 15.03 4.10
CA GLY A 172 7.46 14.05 3.23
C GLY A 172 6.78 13.89 1.88
N GLY A 173 7.55 14.08 0.81
CA GLY A 173 7.15 13.95 -0.61
C GLY A 173 7.48 12.58 -1.21
N GLY A 174 7.37 11.50 -0.41
CA GLY A 174 7.44 10.13 -0.91
C GLY A 174 6.11 9.69 -1.57
N PRO A 175 6.02 8.45 -2.09
CA PRO A 175 4.80 7.93 -2.73
C PRO A 175 3.55 8.12 -1.84
N ILE A 176 3.64 7.74 -0.57
CA ILE A 176 2.55 7.90 0.40
C ILE A 176 2.15 9.38 0.57
N GLY A 177 3.13 10.28 0.77
CA GLY A 177 2.84 11.71 0.91
C GLY A 177 2.16 12.30 -0.33
N MET A 178 2.57 11.90 -1.53
CA MET A 178 1.97 12.35 -2.79
C MET A 178 0.53 11.81 -2.97
N ILE A 179 0.24 10.58 -2.52
CA ILE A 179 -1.12 10.03 -2.51
C ILE A 179 -1.98 10.76 -1.47
N MET A 180 -1.46 10.95 -0.25
CA MET A 180 -2.15 11.66 0.83
C MET A 180 -2.54 13.09 0.43
N LEU A 181 -1.63 13.80 -0.25
CA LEU A 181 -1.87 15.14 -0.77
C LEU A 181 -3.08 15.19 -1.70
N GLN A 182 -3.14 14.28 -2.66
CA GLN A 182 -4.23 14.21 -3.63
C GLN A 182 -5.55 13.80 -2.96
N LEU A 183 -5.53 12.78 -2.08
CA LEU A 183 -6.71 12.34 -1.35
C LEU A 183 -7.26 13.42 -0.43
N ALA A 184 -6.40 14.19 0.24
CA ALA A 184 -6.84 15.35 1.04
C ALA A 184 -7.55 16.40 0.19
N GLY A 185 -7.06 16.63 -1.04
CA GLY A 185 -7.74 17.50 -2.02
C GLY A 185 -9.12 16.99 -2.41
N TYR A 186 -9.25 15.70 -2.71
CA TYR A 186 -10.53 15.06 -3.01
C TYR A 186 -11.50 15.07 -1.82
N ALA A 187 -10.99 15.00 -0.59
CA ALA A 187 -11.77 15.15 0.64
C ALA A 187 -12.25 16.58 0.90
N GLY A 188 -11.83 17.57 0.08
CA GLY A 188 -12.29 18.95 0.12
C GLY A 188 -11.37 19.91 0.87
N ALA A 189 -10.12 19.55 1.15
CA ALA A 189 -9.14 20.49 1.70
C ALA A 189 -8.92 21.67 0.74
N SER A 190 -9.00 22.90 1.27
CA SER A 190 -8.79 24.14 0.49
C SER A 190 -7.34 24.56 0.41
N LYS A 191 -6.51 24.10 1.35
CA LYS A 191 -5.08 24.36 1.39
C LYS A 191 -4.32 23.06 1.58
N LEU A 192 -3.45 22.75 0.64
CA LEU A 192 -2.62 21.56 0.63
C LEU A 192 -1.16 21.99 0.68
N ILE A 193 -0.49 21.74 1.78
CA ILE A 193 0.88 22.14 2.03
C ILE A 193 1.75 20.91 2.08
N LEU A 194 2.85 20.86 1.31
CA LEU A 194 3.85 19.81 1.40
C LEU A 194 5.15 20.35 2.00
N SER A 195 5.66 19.71 3.04
CA SER A 195 7.01 19.92 3.57
C SER A 195 7.94 18.82 3.04
N GLU A 196 8.93 19.17 2.21
CA GLU A 196 9.83 18.21 1.55
C GLU A 196 11.15 18.91 1.21
N PRO A 197 12.32 18.36 1.58
CA PRO A 197 13.62 18.98 1.27
C PRO A 197 14.01 18.90 -0.21
N VAL A 198 13.56 17.87 -0.95
CA VAL A 198 13.94 17.64 -2.35
C VAL A 198 13.10 18.51 -3.28
N GLU A 199 13.73 19.35 -4.09
CA GLU A 199 13.08 20.33 -4.97
C GLU A 199 12.18 19.66 -6.01
N GLU A 200 12.66 18.64 -6.71
CA GLU A 200 11.91 17.94 -7.75
C GLU A 200 10.60 17.34 -7.19
N LYS A 201 10.62 16.87 -5.95
CA LYS A 201 9.41 16.36 -5.28
C LYS A 201 8.45 17.48 -4.92
N ARG A 202 8.96 18.66 -4.50
CA ARG A 202 8.12 19.84 -4.28
C ARG A 202 7.43 20.29 -5.56
N GLU A 203 8.17 20.34 -6.69
CA GLU A 203 7.60 20.65 -8.01
C GLU A 203 6.53 19.64 -8.44
N GLN A 204 6.77 18.36 -8.19
CA GLN A 204 5.79 17.30 -8.47
C GLN A 204 4.53 17.50 -7.63
N ALA A 205 4.66 17.82 -6.35
CA ALA A 205 3.52 18.08 -5.48
C ALA A 205 2.65 19.25 -5.96
N LEU A 206 3.26 20.33 -6.47
CA LEU A 206 2.52 21.46 -7.07
C LEU A 206 1.70 21.00 -8.28
N LYS A 207 2.24 20.11 -9.13
CA LYS A 207 1.51 19.52 -10.27
C LYS A 207 0.38 18.60 -9.83
N LEU A 208 0.49 18.00 -8.63
CA LEU A 208 -0.51 17.11 -8.04
C LEU A 208 -1.53 17.84 -7.14
N GLY A 209 -1.50 19.18 -7.10
CA GLY A 209 -2.51 19.98 -6.42
C GLY A 209 -2.07 20.63 -5.11
N ALA A 210 -0.79 20.53 -4.70
CA ALA A 210 -0.30 21.31 -3.57
C ALA A 210 -0.49 22.82 -3.82
N THR A 211 -1.04 23.52 -2.84
CA THR A 211 -1.21 24.97 -2.89
C THR A 211 0.07 25.70 -2.45
N LYS A 212 0.90 25.03 -1.66
CA LYS A 212 2.19 25.52 -1.18
C LYS A 212 3.14 24.34 -0.92
N THR A 213 4.43 24.56 -1.16
CA THR A 213 5.49 23.66 -0.72
C THR A 213 6.48 24.39 0.17
N ILE A 214 7.14 23.69 1.08
CA ILE A 214 8.08 24.24 2.07
C ILE A 214 9.35 23.37 2.00
N ASN A 215 10.51 24.04 1.91
CA ASN A 215 11.78 23.39 2.17
C ASN A 215 12.10 23.47 3.67
N PRO A 216 11.97 22.39 4.45
CA PRO A 216 12.17 22.41 5.90
C PRO A 216 13.62 22.66 6.32
N LEU A 217 14.58 22.63 5.37
CA LEU A 217 15.99 22.95 5.62
C LEU A 217 16.26 24.47 5.55
N GLU A 218 15.38 25.23 4.93
CA GLU A 218 15.54 26.68 4.67
C GLU A 218 14.41 27.50 5.30
N GLU A 219 13.24 26.92 5.53
CA GLU A 219 12.03 27.57 6.00
C GLU A 219 11.55 27.00 7.34
N ASN A 220 11.02 27.87 8.20
CA ASN A 220 10.33 27.42 9.42
C ASN A 220 8.92 26.90 9.08
N VAL A 221 8.74 25.58 9.13
CA VAL A 221 7.46 24.92 8.80
C VAL A 221 6.32 25.42 9.70
N GLN A 222 6.57 25.63 11.01
CA GLN A 222 5.56 26.08 11.96
C GLN A 222 5.06 27.48 11.64
N GLU A 223 5.97 28.41 11.31
CA GLU A 223 5.60 29.77 10.90
C GLU A 223 4.83 29.74 9.57
N ALA A 224 5.32 28.97 8.59
CA ALA A 224 4.70 28.85 7.27
C ALA A 224 3.26 28.32 7.33
N VAL A 225 2.93 27.44 8.31
CA VAL A 225 1.58 26.90 8.55
C VAL A 225 0.74 27.88 9.38
N SER A 226 1.30 28.50 10.42
CA SER A 226 0.58 29.46 11.29
C SER A 226 0.07 30.66 10.51
N TYR A 227 0.81 31.13 9.51
CA TYR A 227 0.38 32.24 8.63
C TYR A 227 -0.92 31.94 7.86
N THR A 228 -1.26 30.66 7.68
CA THR A 228 -2.51 30.26 7.02
C THR A 228 -3.71 30.32 7.93
N HIS A 229 -3.54 30.24 9.26
CA HIS A 229 -4.61 30.33 10.25
C HIS A 229 -4.93 31.77 10.68
N LEU A 230 -3.93 32.65 10.75
CA LEU A 230 -4.10 34.04 11.17
C LEU A 230 -5.00 34.86 10.23
N ARG A 231 -5.01 34.55 8.94
CA ARG A 231 -5.92 35.24 7.99
C ARG A 231 -7.41 34.90 8.14
N ALA A 232 -7.74 33.79 8.79
CA ALA A 232 -9.14 33.38 9.03
C ALA A 232 -9.75 34.06 10.27
N HIS A 233 -8.95 34.67 11.14
CA HIS A 233 -9.40 35.34 12.36
C HIS A 233 -9.39 36.88 12.29
N GLU A 234 -8.86 37.46 11.22
CA GLU A 234 -8.85 38.93 11.03
C GLU A 234 -10.11 39.50 10.36
N THR A 235 -11.08 38.64 10.06
CA THR A 235 -12.40 39.04 9.57
C THR A 235 -13.48 38.87 10.63
#